data_f0380690a275d0045fedf2411d9a5c2c
#
_entry.id   f0380690a275d0045fedf2411d9a5c2c
#
_cell.length_a   1.000
_cell.length_b   1.000
_cell.length_c   1.000
_cell.angle_alpha   90.00
_cell.angle_beta   90.00
_cell.angle_gamma   90.00
#
_symmetry.space_group_name_H-M   'P 1'
#
loop_
_entity.id
_entity.type
_entity.pdbx_description
1 polymer ?
#
loop_
_entity_poly.entity_id
_entity_poly.type
_entity_poly.pdbx_seq_one_letter_code
_entity_poly.pdbx_strand_id
1 'polypeptide(L)'
;MANRLSVTKLSLQDWSAAGASLLLLPASRVAIALLGYRRGARIISKVAPWWSRSPSPVETTEFASRLAQVVGGLSRRLPMRLHCLHRAVVIDALLKKAGIPSQVHLGARPGNAFQAHAWVCVAGQAVGEPHSVQNEFGLTDARRPRTSA
;
A
#
# COMPACT_ATOMS: atom_id res chain seq x y z
N MET A 1 16.87 3.26 -11.20
CA MET A 1 17.23 1.85 -11.46
C MET A 1 16.31 0.96 -10.65
N ALA A 2 15.41 0.25 -11.30
CA ALA A 2 14.50 -0.67 -10.61
C ALA A 2 15.31 -1.88 -10.13
N ASN A 3 15.51 -1.96 -8.83
CA ASN A 3 16.18 -3.09 -8.19
C ASN A 3 15.28 -4.33 -8.37
N ARG A 4 15.62 -5.19 -9.34
CA ARG A 4 14.92 -6.47 -9.54
C ARG A 4 15.25 -7.33 -8.32
N LEU A 5 14.25 -7.53 -7.47
CA LEU A 5 14.35 -8.54 -6.42
C LEU A 5 14.70 -9.88 -7.06
N SER A 6 15.89 -10.36 -6.78
CA SER A 6 16.27 -11.72 -7.15
C SER A 6 15.45 -12.67 -6.29
N VAL A 7 14.66 -13.54 -6.91
CA VAL A 7 13.75 -14.51 -6.25
C VAL A 7 14.49 -15.39 -5.25
N THR A 8 15.79 -15.52 -5.40
CA THR A 8 16.67 -16.37 -4.57
C THR A 8 16.98 -15.81 -3.17
N LYS A 9 16.54 -14.58 -2.85
CA LYS A 9 16.80 -13.94 -1.53
C LYS A 9 15.50 -13.62 -0.76
N LEU A 10 14.38 -14.22 -1.14
CA LEU A 10 13.10 -14.02 -0.43
C LEU A 10 13.10 -14.83 0.86
N SER A 11 12.85 -14.15 1.99
CA SER A 11 12.64 -14.80 3.28
C SER A 11 11.29 -15.53 3.33
N LEU A 12 11.10 -16.43 4.31
CA LEU A 12 9.80 -17.06 4.55
C LEU A 12 8.68 -16.03 4.76
N GLN A 13 9.02 -14.88 5.34
CA GLN A 13 8.08 -13.77 5.53
C GLN A 13 7.70 -13.12 4.19
N ASP A 14 8.63 -12.99 3.26
CA ASP A 14 8.34 -12.46 1.93
C ASP A 14 7.42 -13.41 1.15
N TRP A 15 7.58 -14.72 1.32
CA TRP A 15 6.69 -15.72 0.71
C TRP A 15 5.29 -15.71 1.30
N SER A 16 5.17 -15.55 2.62
CA SER A 16 3.84 -15.41 3.25
C SER A 16 3.15 -14.10 2.85
N ALA A 17 3.92 -13.01 2.73
CA ALA A 17 3.42 -11.74 2.19
C ALA A 17 2.97 -11.87 0.74
N ALA A 18 3.74 -12.59 -0.08
CA ALA A 18 3.39 -12.85 -1.47
C ALA A 18 2.09 -13.66 -1.58
N GLY A 19 1.95 -14.73 -0.82
CA GLY A 19 0.73 -15.54 -0.78
C GLY A 19 -0.50 -14.75 -0.33
N ALA A 20 -0.37 -13.99 0.75
CA ALA A 20 -1.44 -13.10 1.21
C ALA A 20 -1.82 -12.05 0.15
N SER A 21 -0.83 -11.45 -0.50
CA SER A 21 -1.05 -10.42 -1.53
C SER A 21 -1.75 -10.96 -2.77
N LEU A 22 -1.49 -12.21 -3.16
CA LEU A 22 -2.18 -12.86 -4.28
C LEU A 22 -3.70 -12.95 -4.08
N LEU A 23 -4.13 -13.11 -2.84
CA LEU A 23 -5.56 -13.16 -2.48
C LEU A 23 -6.12 -11.76 -2.22
N LEU A 24 -5.38 -10.92 -1.50
CA LEU A 24 -5.86 -9.61 -1.08
C LEU A 24 -5.93 -8.60 -2.23
N LEU A 25 -5.06 -8.68 -3.24
CA LEU A 25 -5.08 -7.75 -4.38
C LEU A 25 -6.37 -7.87 -5.19
N PRO A 26 -6.81 -9.06 -5.67
CA PRO A 26 -8.11 -9.20 -6.32
C PRO A 26 -9.27 -8.84 -5.40
N ALA A 27 -9.21 -9.29 -4.13
CA ALA A 27 -10.25 -8.99 -3.15
C ALA A 27 -10.39 -7.48 -2.91
N SER A 28 -9.28 -6.74 -2.86
CA SER A 28 -9.32 -5.27 -2.70
C SER A 28 -10.02 -4.58 -3.87
N ARG A 29 -9.80 -5.07 -5.10
CA ARG A 29 -10.48 -4.54 -6.28
C ARG A 29 -11.99 -4.73 -6.18
N VAL A 30 -12.44 -5.93 -5.83
CA VAL A 30 -13.87 -6.24 -5.69
C VAL A 30 -14.48 -5.44 -4.53
N ALA A 31 -13.84 -5.44 -3.37
CA ALA A 31 -14.34 -4.75 -2.18
C ALA A 31 -14.45 -3.23 -2.40
N ILE A 32 -13.45 -2.61 -3.02
CA ILE A 32 -13.48 -1.17 -3.31
C ILE A 32 -14.50 -0.83 -4.39
N ALA A 33 -14.65 -1.66 -5.42
CA ALA A 33 -15.63 -1.45 -6.49
C ALA A 33 -17.08 -1.55 -5.98
N LEU A 34 -17.37 -2.50 -5.09
CA LEU A 34 -18.73 -2.73 -4.59
C LEU A 34 -19.10 -1.83 -3.40
N LEU A 35 -18.16 -1.53 -2.52
CA LEU A 35 -18.43 -0.91 -1.21
C LEU A 35 -17.80 0.48 -1.06
N GLY A 36 -17.04 0.92 -2.06
CA GLY A 36 -16.25 2.13 -2.03
C GLY A 36 -14.98 2.00 -1.17
N TYR A 37 -14.09 2.99 -1.27
CA TYR A 37 -12.77 2.95 -0.65
C TYR A 37 -12.80 2.68 0.87
N ARG A 38 -13.60 3.45 1.63
CA ARG A 38 -13.59 3.38 3.10
C ARG A 38 -14.03 2.02 3.65
N ARG A 39 -15.10 1.47 3.09
CA ARG A 39 -15.62 0.15 3.52
C ARG A 39 -14.74 -0.99 2.99
N GLY A 40 -14.32 -0.91 1.73
CA GLY A 40 -13.43 -1.88 1.10
C GLY A 40 -12.11 -1.99 1.84
N ALA A 41 -11.45 -0.88 2.15
CA ALA A 41 -10.19 -0.87 2.90
C ALA A 41 -10.35 -1.48 4.31
N ARG A 42 -11.48 -1.21 4.99
CA ARG A 42 -11.78 -1.79 6.30
C ARG A 42 -11.94 -3.31 6.24
N ILE A 43 -12.60 -3.82 5.21
CA ILE A 43 -12.78 -5.26 5.02
C ILE A 43 -11.43 -5.92 4.74
N ILE A 44 -10.63 -5.37 3.85
CA ILE A 44 -9.28 -5.89 3.54
C ILE A 44 -8.42 -5.93 4.79
N SER A 45 -8.46 -4.89 5.61
CA SER A 45 -7.73 -4.87 6.89
C SER A 45 -8.20 -5.94 7.87
N LYS A 46 -9.49 -6.30 7.87
CA LYS A 46 -10.02 -7.36 8.73
C LYS A 46 -9.61 -8.76 8.28
N VAL A 47 -9.65 -9.03 6.98
CA VAL A 47 -9.36 -10.35 6.40
C VAL A 47 -7.87 -10.60 6.16
N ALA A 48 -7.04 -9.58 6.24
CA ALA A 48 -5.59 -9.72 6.12
C ALA A 48 -5.06 -10.67 7.21
N PRO A 49 -4.15 -11.60 6.88
CA PRO A 49 -3.61 -12.55 7.84
C PRO A 49 -2.80 -11.85 8.92
N TRP A 50 -2.86 -12.42 10.13
CA TRP A 50 -2.06 -11.94 11.26
C TRP A 50 -0.61 -12.42 11.14
N TRP A 51 0.34 -11.54 11.43
CA TRP A 51 1.76 -11.87 11.45
C TRP A 51 2.18 -12.18 12.89
N SER A 52 2.82 -13.30 13.10
CA SER A 52 3.23 -13.75 14.43
C SER A 52 4.39 -12.96 15.02
N ARG A 53 5.03 -12.10 14.25
CA ARG A 53 6.21 -11.33 14.67
C ARG A 53 6.17 -9.91 14.14
N SER A 54 6.10 -8.95 15.05
CA SER A 54 6.32 -7.55 14.73
C SER A 54 7.83 -7.29 14.57
N PRO A 55 8.27 -6.63 13.50
CA PRO A 55 9.67 -6.26 13.35
C PRO A 55 10.10 -5.25 14.44
N SER A 56 11.39 -5.24 14.75
CA SER A 56 11.95 -4.21 15.64
C SER A 56 11.85 -2.82 14.98
N PRO A 57 11.91 -1.72 15.76
CA PRO A 57 11.81 -0.36 15.21
C PRO A 57 12.83 -0.07 14.09
N VAL A 58 14.03 -0.63 14.19
CA VAL A 58 15.10 -0.46 13.19
C VAL A 58 14.76 -1.22 11.89
N GLU A 59 14.13 -2.38 12.00
CA GLU A 59 13.75 -3.22 10.86
C GLU A 59 12.44 -2.79 10.19
N THR A 60 11.68 -1.91 10.85
CA THR A 60 10.33 -1.51 10.40
C THR A 60 10.34 -0.90 9.00
N THR A 61 11.25 0.03 8.71
CA THR A 61 11.32 0.70 7.40
C THR A 61 11.77 -0.25 6.30
N GLU A 62 12.74 -1.11 6.60
CA GLU A 62 13.22 -2.11 5.65
C GLU A 62 12.14 -3.14 5.33
N PHE A 63 11.47 -3.66 6.37
CA PHE A 63 10.35 -4.58 6.21
C PHE A 63 9.21 -3.95 5.38
N ALA A 64 8.82 -2.72 5.69
CA ALA A 64 7.78 -2.00 4.96
C ALA A 64 8.15 -1.80 3.49
N SER A 65 9.41 -1.45 3.20
CA SER A 65 9.92 -1.29 1.84
C SER A 65 9.93 -2.61 1.07
N ARG A 66 10.36 -3.71 1.69
CA ARG A 66 10.31 -5.05 1.09
C ARG A 66 8.87 -5.48 0.80
N LEU A 67 7.96 -5.31 1.75
CA LEU A 67 6.56 -5.63 1.58
C LEU A 67 5.96 -4.87 0.38
N ALA A 68 6.23 -3.57 0.28
CA ALA A 68 5.77 -2.75 -0.83
C ALA A 68 6.33 -3.22 -2.18
N GLN A 69 7.59 -3.66 -2.22
CA GLN A 69 8.21 -4.23 -3.42
C GLN A 69 7.55 -5.56 -3.82
N VAL A 70 7.27 -6.45 -2.86
CA VAL A 70 6.58 -7.73 -3.10
C VAL A 70 5.17 -7.49 -3.66
N VAL A 71 4.37 -6.67 -2.98
CA VAL A 71 3.00 -6.32 -3.41
C VAL A 71 3.03 -5.64 -4.79
N GLY A 72 3.94 -4.69 -5.01
CA GLY A 72 4.11 -4.02 -6.28
C GLY A 72 4.54 -4.96 -7.41
N GLY A 73 5.44 -5.89 -7.13
CA GLY A 73 5.88 -6.92 -8.08
C GLY A 73 4.76 -7.84 -8.51
N LEU A 74 3.97 -8.32 -7.54
CA LEU A 74 2.82 -9.18 -7.80
C LEU A 74 1.71 -8.46 -8.55
N SER A 75 1.40 -7.22 -8.17
CA SER A 75 0.35 -6.44 -8.83
C SER A 75 0.60 -6.24 -10.33
N ARG A 76 1.87 -6.19 -10.75
CA ARG A 76 2.25 -6.10 -12.17
C ARG A 76 2.14 -7.42 -12.94
N ARG A 77 2.16 -8.55 -12.22
CA ARG A 77 2.07 -9.90 -12.82
C ARG A 77 0.64 -10.44 -12.91
N LEU A 78 -0.26 -9.87 -12.13
CA LEU A 78 -1.67 -10.27 -12.17
C LEU A 78 -2.33 -9.79 -13.47
N PRO A 79 -3.17 -10.65 -14.12
CA PRO A 79 -3.84 -10.32 -15.37
C PRO A 79 -5.05 -9.38 -15.15
N MET A 80 -4.92 -8.41 -14.26
CA MET A 80 -5.95 -7.42 -13.97
C MET A 80 -5.34 -6.04 -13.72
N ARG A 81 -6.08 -5.00 -14.09
CA ARG A 81 -5.66 -3.62 -13.83
C ARG A 81 -5.85 -3.28 -12.36
N LEU A 82 -4.75 -3.31 -11.61
CA LEU A 82 -4.69 -2.89 -10.22
C LEU A 82 -4.11 -1.47 -10.16
N HIS A 83 -4.93 -0.53 -9.72
CA HIS A 83 -4.50 0.86 -9.52
C HIS A 83 -3.66 1.00 -8.24
N CYS A 84 -2.94 2.11 -8.12
CA CYS A 84 -2.14 2.45 -6.94
C CYS A 84 -2.92 2.30 -5.62
N LEU A 85 -4.21 2.66 -5.62
CA LEU A 85 -5.08 2.55 -4.45
C LEU A 85 -5.22 1.11 -3.93
N HIS A 86 -5.39 0.12 -4.82
CA HIS A 86 -5.51 -1.29 -4.40
C HIS A 86 -4.23 -1.78 -3.74
N ARG A 87 -3.07 -1.42 -4.32
CA ARG A 87 -1.75 -1.74 -3.74
C ARG A 87 -1.57 -1.08 -2.38
N ALA A 88 -1.87 0.21 -2.28
CA ALA A 88 -1.75 0.96 -1.03
C ALA A 88 -2.62 0.36 0.09
N VAL A 89 -3.87 -0.01 -0.21
CA VAL A 89 -4.78 -0.63 0.76
C VAL A 89 -4.25 -1.99 1.24
N VAL A 90 -3.71 -2.81 0.35
CA VAL A 90 -3.15 -4.13 0.73
C VAL A 90 -1.88 -3.97 1.56
N ILE A 91 -0.98 -3.08 1.16
CA ILE A 91 0.25 -2.79 1.92
C ILE A 91 -0.10 -2.28 3.33
N ASP A 92 -1.00 -1.32 3.44
CA ASP A 92 -1.45 -0.75 4.72
C ASP A 92 -2.07 -1.83 5.63
N ALA A 93 -2.93 -2.69 5.06
CA ALA A 93 -3.55 -3.78 5.82
C ALA A 93 -2.52 -4.76 6.37
N LEU A 94 -1.54 -5.17 5.55
CA LEU A 94 -0.49 -6.10 5.95
C LEU A 94 0.46 -5.48 6.97
N LEU A 95 0.83 -4.20 6.83
CA LEU A 95 1.67 -3.48 7.80
C LEU A 95 0.97 -3.38 9.16
N LYS A 96 -0.31 -3.03 9.19
CA LYS A 96 -1.09 -2.97 10.43
C LYS A 96 -1.19 -4.33 11.12
N LYS A 97 -1.31 -5.42 10.37
CA LYS A 97 -1.29 -6.78 10.92
C LYS A 97 0.10 -7.18 11.45
N ALA A 98 1.16 -6.61 10.91
CA ALA A 98 2.52 -6.73 11.45
C ALA A 98 2.80 -5.81 12.64
N GLY A 99 1.80 -5.09 13.16
CA GLY A 99 1.98 -4.16 14.27
C GLY A 99 2.65 -2.85 13.88
N ILE A 100 2.78 -2.55 12.60
CA ILE A 100 3.41 -1.32 12.10
C ILE A 100 2.34 -0.27 11.81
N PRO A 101 2.33 0.86 12.53
CA PRO A 101 1.45 1.98 12.24
C PRO A 101 1.73 2.52 10.83
N SER A 102 0.71 2.50 9.99
CA SER A 102 0.80 2.96 8.61
C SER A 102 -0.45 3.74 8.23
N GLN A 103 -0.34 4.56 7.19
CA GLN A 103 -1.44 5.38 6.70
C GLN A 103 -1.41 5.45 5.18
N VAL A 104 -2.57 5.25 4.54
CA VAL A 104 -2.75 5.49 3.12
C VAL A 104 -2.94 6.98 2.87
N HIS A 105 -2.13 7.53 1.99
CA HIS A 105 -2.25 8.89 1.50
C HIS A 105 -2.80 8.89 0.08
N LEU A 106 -3.64 9.87 -0.19
CA LEU A 106 -4.18 10.14 -1.52
C LEU A 106 -3.73 11.53 -1.93
N GLY A 107 -3.17 11.64 -3.09
CA GLY A 107 -2.75 12.91 -3.65
C GLY A 107 -3.20 13.09 -5.08
N ALA A 108 -3.27 14.34 -5.50
CA ALA A 108 -3.57 14.71 -6.87
C ALA A 108 -2.57 15.76 -7.35
N ARG A 109 -2.15 15.62 -8.60
CA ARG A 109 -1.32 16.60 -9.28
C ARG A 109 -2.15 17.27 -10.36
N PRO A 110 -2.32 18.60 -10.30
CA PRO A 110 -2.94 19.34 -11.38
C PRO A 110 -1.99 19.36 -12.60
N GLY A 111 -2.54 19.25 -13.79
CA GLY A 111 -1.82 19.25 -15.05
C GLY A 111 -2.79 19.16 -16.22
N ASN A 112 -2.28 18.98 -17.43
CA ASN A 112 -3.09 18.80 -18.64
C ASN A 112 -4.01 17.56 -18.56
N ALA A 113 -3.68 16.60 -17.67
CA ALA A 113 -4.54 15.50 -17.28
C ALA A 113 -4.49 15.38 -15.75
N PHE A 114 -5.68 15.19 -15.14
CA PHE A 114 -5.79 14.93 -13.69
C PHE A 114 -5.10 13.62 -13.35
N GLN A 115 -4.07 13.68 -12.53
CA GLN A 115 -3.36 12.51 -12.05
C GLN A 115 -3.59 12.36 -10.54
N ALA A 116 -4.22 11.26 -10.16
CA ALA A 116 -4.37 10.86 -8.76
C ALA A 116 -3.42 9.71 -8.45
N HIS A 117 -2.79 9.76 -7.28
CA HIS A 117 -1.90 8.71 -6.79
C HIS A 117 -2.23 8.36 -5.33
N ALA A 118 -2.02 7.08 -4.98
CA ALA A 118 -2.18 6.58 -3.63
C ALA A 118 -0.90 5.86 -3.20
N TRP A 119 -0.42 6.19 -2.01
CA TRP A 119 0.77 5.57 -1.43
C TRP A 119 0.60 5.35 0.07
N VAL A 120 1.49 4.59 0.67
CA VAL A 120 1.50 4.32 2.12
C VAL A 120 2.66 5.05 2.76
N CYS A 121 2.41 5.66 3.92
CA CYS A 121 3.42 6.23 4.78
C CYS A 121 3.58 5.42 6.07
N VAL A 122 4.83 5.25 6.49
CA VAL A 122 5.24 4.72 7.78
C VAL A 122 6.17 5.73 8.41
N ALA A 123 5.88 6.15 9.63
CA ALA A 123 6.65 7.20 10.33
C ALA A 123 6.86 8.48 9.48
N GLY A 124 5.85 8.87 8.70
CA GLY A 124 5.90 10.06 7.84
C GLY A 124 6.64 9.89 6.51
N GLN A 125 7.23 8.73 6.24
CA GLN A 125 7.96 8.45 5.00
C GLN A 125 7.15 7.56 4.06
N ALA A 126 7.13 7.89 2.76
CA ALA A 126 6.50 7.07 1.73
C ALA A 126 7.26 5.75 1.56
N VAL A 127 6.53 4.64 1.50
CA VAL A 127 7.08 3.30 1.43
C VAL A 127 6.89 2.73 0.03
N GLY A 128 7.99 2.25 -0.57
CA GLY A 128 7.97 1.63 -1.91
C GLY A 128 7.77 2.61 -3.06
N GLU A 129 7.78 3.89 -2.79
CA GLU A 129 7.66 4.99 -3.75
C GLU A 129 8.91 5.88 -3.68
N PRO A 130 9.20 6.68 -4.74
CA PRO A 130 10.24 7.69 -4.67
C PRO A 130 9.96 8.69 -3.53
N HIS A 131 10.99 9.19 -2.88
CA HIS A 131 10.84 10.21 -1.83
C HIS A 131 10.17 11.50 -2.33
N SER A 132 10.21 11.77 -3.63
CA SER A 132 9.58 12.92 -4.26
C SER A 132 8.04 12.82 -4.35
N VAL A 133 7.45 11.63 -4.17
CA VAL A 133 6.01 11.42 -4.36
C VAL A 133 5.16 12.37 -3.51
N GLN A 134 5.57 12.63 -2.28
CA GLN A 134 4.86 13.52 -1.37
C GLN A 134 4.90 14.98 -1.80
N ASN A 135 5.95 15.39 -2.51
CA ASN A 135 6.11 16.74 -3.04
C ASN A 135 5.43 16.91 -4.40
N GLU A 136 5.39 15.84 -5.20
CA GLU A 136 4.80 15.84 -6.54
C GLU A 136 3.27 15.80 -6.50
N PHE A 137 2.71 15.08 -5.53
CA PHE A 137 1.27 14.95 -5.34
C PHE A 137 0.84 15.69 -4.08
N GLY A 138 0.16 16.83 -4.24
CA GLY A 138 -0.45 17.53 -3.11
C GLY A 138 -1.39 16.60 -2.36
N LEU A 139 -1.28 16.54 -1.03
CA LEU A 139 -2.16 15.74 -0.18
C LEU A 139 -3.61 16.20 -0.36
N THR A 140 -4.43 15.33 -0.89
CA THR A 140 -5.87 15.50 -0.83
C THR A 140 -6.32 14.99 0.53
N ASP A 141 -6.23 15.84 1.55
CA ASP A 141 -6.66 15.48 2.89
C ASP A 141 -8.18 15.33 2.90
N ALA A 142 -8.64 14.09 2.88
CA ALA A 142 -10.05 13.75 3.04
C ALA A 142 -10.61 14.13 4.44
N ARG A 143 -9.81 14.80 5.28
CA ARG A 143 -10.15 15.23 6.62
C ARG A 143 -10.27 16.74 6.79
N ARG A 144 -10.00 17.56 5.77
CA ARG A 144 -10.29 18.98 5.88
C ARG A 144 -11.82 19.16 5.85
N PRO A 145 -12.44 19.62 6.95
CA PRO A 145 -13.80 20.10 6.87
C PRO A 145 -13.81 21.26 5.87
N ARG A 146 -14.76 21.24 4.94
CA ARG A 146 -15.04 22.40 4.11
C ARG A 146 -15.32 23.56 5.03
N THR A 147 -14.36 24.44 5.22
CA THR A 147 -14.66 25.78 5.71
C THR A 147 -15.37 26.47 4.57
N SER A 148 -16.69 26.50 4.67
CA SER A 148 -17.54 27.39 3.90
C SER A 148 -17.12 28.83 4.24
N ALA A 149 -16.62 29.55 3.26
CA ALA A 149 -16.63 30.99 3.27
C ALA A 149 -18.02 31.47 2.89
#